data_b42f4db1a8b33d6f86449891fc874ac2
#
_entry.id   b42f4db1a8b33d6f86449891fc874ac2
#
_cell.length_a   1.000
_cell.length_b   1.000
_cell.length_c   1.000
_cell.angle_alpha   90.00
_cell.angle_beta   90.00
_cell.angle_gamma   90.00
#
_symmetry.space_group_name_H-M   'P 1'
#
loop_
_entity.id
_entity.type
_entity.pdbx_description
1 polymer ?
#
loop_
_entity_poly.entity_id
_entity_poly.type
_entity_poly.pdbx_seq_one_letter_code
_entity_poly.pdbx_strand_id
1 'polypeptide(L)'
;MQRKILVMGLPGAGKTTLANVLAPRLNAVVFNADEVRSNINKDLGFSEADRIEQARRMGWLCDQVVKTGGFAIADFICPTLATRTAFLSGGGACIVWLNRIEKGRFEDTNRLFVPPEHADITVPPEGTPEYWADQVVRKLRPIFDYKKPTALLVGRYQPFHDGHKALVVEAIRRVGQGCIAVRDTAGLDHQNPFSFEYIRAGIDHGLREFEGRYVVVQVPNITNVFYGRDVGYTVERIDLDAAVQDISATKVRNALRGTR
;
A
#
# COMPACT_ATOMS: atom_id res chain seq x y z
N MET A 1 3.14 3.31 -1.82
CA MET A 1 2.68 2.46 -0.69
C MET A 1 3.79 1.50 -0.33
N GLN A 2 4.16 1.43 0.98
CA GLN A 2 5.17 0.50 1.47
C GLN A 2 4.58 -0.92 1.53
N ARG A 3 5.16 -1.86 0.79
CA ARG A 3 4.66 -3.25 0.69
C ARG A 3 5.60 -4.28 1.32
N LYS A 4 6.83 -3.86 1.66
CA LYS A 4 7.82 -4.64 2.42
C LYS A 4 7.67 -4.30 3.89
N ILE A 5 7.54 -5.31 4.74
CA ILE A 5 7.29 -5.15 6.17
C ILE A 5 8.34 -5.93 6.94
N LEU A 6 8.98 -5.28 7.91
CA LEU A 6 9.87 -5.90 8.86
C LEU A 6 9.19 -5.98 10.23
N VAL A 7 8.86 -7.18 10.69
CA VAL A 7 8.39 -7.44 12.05
C VAL A 7 9.58 -7.89 12.88
N MET A 8 10.09 -7.01 13.74
CA MET A 8 11.34 -7.23 14.49
C MET A 8 11.16 -7.12 16.01
N GLY A 9 12.13 -7.63 16.75
CA GLY A 9 12.13 -7.59 18.21
C GLY A 9 12.81 -8.82 18.81
N LEU A 10 12.94 -8.87 20.11
CA LEU A 10 13.60 -9.94 20.85
C LEU A 10 12.94 -11.33 20.65
N PRO A 11 13.67 -12.43 20.82
CA PRO A 11 13.09 -13.78 20.81
C PRO A 11 12.02 -13.94 21.88
N GLY A 12 10.81 -14.35 21.49
CA GLY A 12 9.67 -14.47 22.40
C GLY A 12 8.75 -13.24 22.47
N ALA A 13 9.08 -12.13 21.80
CA ALA A 13 8.24 -10.91 21.78
C ALA A 13 6.90 -11.06 21.05
N GLY A 14 6.66 -12.18 20.33
CA GLY A 14 5.40 -12.43 19.61
C GLY A 14 5.40 -12.02 18.13
N LYS A 15 6.57 -11.89 17.51
CA LYS A 15 6.73 -11.52 16.09
C LYS A 15 5.94 -12.41 15.14
N THR A 16 6.13 -13.73 15.25
CA THR A 16 5.45 -14.73 14.41
C THR A 16 3.94 -14.70 14.61
N THR A 17 3.48 -14.49 15.84
CA THR A 17 2.06 -14.34 16.13
C THR A 17 1.47 -13.13 15.41
N LEU A 18 2.13 -11.97 15.47
CA LEU A 18 1.67 -10.77 14.76
C LEU A 18 1.74 -10.97 13.25
N ALA A 19 2.84 -11.55 12.73
CA ALA A 19 3.00 -11.80 11.30
C ALA A 19 1.89 -12.70 10.74
N ASN A 20 1.52 -13.76 11.46
CA ASN A 20 0.46 -14.69 11.07
C ASN A 20 -0.93 -14.05 11.07
N VAL A 21 -1.20 -13.13 12.00
CA VAL A 21 -2.47 -12.36 12.04
C VAL A 21 -2.50 -11.30 10.94
N LEU A 22 -1.36 -10.69 10.64
CA LEU A 22 -1.24 -9.61 9.65
C LEU A 22 -1.30 -10.14 8.20
N ALA A 23 -0.68 -11.30 7.94
CA ALA A 23 -0.53 -11.85 6.59
C ALA A 23 -1.85 -11.99 5.82
N PRO A 24 -2.92 -12.62 6.34
CA PRO A 24 -4.19 -12.75 5.62
C PRO A 24 -4.86 -11.40 5.35
N ARG A 25 -4.68 -10.39 6.23
CA ARG A 25 -5.27 -9.05 6.05
C ARG A 25 -4.66 -8.27 4.90
N LEU A 26 -3.40 -8.56 4.55
CA LEU A 26 -2.67 -7.93 3.46
C LEU A 26 -2.55 -8.81 2.22
N ASN A 27 -2.98 -10.07 2.29
CA ASN A 27 -2.65 -11.11 1.32
C ASN A 27 -1.13 -11.17 1.10
N ALA A 28 -0.38 -11.24 2.20
CA ALA A 28 1.07 -11.13 2.22
C ALA A 28 1.76 -12.50 2.26
N VAL A 29 2.93 -12.59 1.65
CA VAL A 29 3.87 -13.71 1.85
C VAL A 29 4.67 -13.44 3.11
N VAL A 30 4.75 -14.43 4.01
CA VAL A 30 5.57 -14.35 5.23
C VAL A 30 6.87 -15.12 5.02
N PHE A 31 7.97 -14.47 5.34
CA PHE A 31 9.30 -15.07 5.44
C PHE A 31 9.72 -15.06 6.92
N ASN A 32 9.59 -16.21 7.57
CA ASN A 32 10.13 -16.42 8.90
C ASN A 32 11.62 -16.78 8.79
N ALA A 33 12.49 -16.14 9.55
CA ALA A 33 13.94 -16.33 9.39
C ALA A 33 14.41 -17.73 9.75
N ASP A 34 13.77 -18.41 10.71
CA ASP A 34 14.15 -19.76 11.10
C ASP A 34 13.76 -20.76 10.00
N GLU A 35 12.59 -20.58 9.39
CA GLU A 35 12.15 -21.37 8.23
C GLU A 35 13.05 -21.13 7.01
N VAL A 36 13.37 -19.87 6.70
CA VAL A 36 14.26 -19.51 5.60
C VAL A 36 15.66 -20.09 5.84
N ARG A 37 16.17 -20.03 7.09
CA ARG A 37 17.46 -20.60 7.44
C ARG A 37 17.48 -22.11 7.28
N SER A 38 16.44 -22.81 7.71
CA SER A 38 16.36 -24.28 7.63
C SER A 38 16.17 -24.80 6.20
N ASN A 39 15.60 -23.99 5.29
CA ASN A 39 15.31 -24.41 3.92
C ASN A 39 16.28 -23.87 2.87
N ILE A 40 16.56 -22.56 2.89
CA ILE A 40 17.30 -21.87 1.82
C ILE A 40 18.70 -21.48 2.28
N ASN A 41 18.83 -20.94 3.51
CA ASN A 41 20.08 -20.36 4.02
C ASN A 41 20.81 -21.30 5.00
N LYS A 42 20.88 -22.60 4.65
CA LYS A 42 21.54 -23.64 5.47
C LYS A 42 23.06 -23.43 5.63
N ASP A 43 23.64 -22.64 4.75
CA ASP A 43 25.04 -22.24 4.75
C ASP A 43 25.40 -21.21 5.83
N LEU A 44 24.39 -20.54 6.44
CA LEU A 44 24.62 -19.48 7.39
C LEU A 44 24.49 -19.95 8.84
N GLY A 45 25.50 -19.59 9.65
CA GLY A 45 25.48 -19.73 11.11
C GLY A 45 24.88 -18.52 11.84
N PHE A 46 25.42 -18.19 13.01
CA PHE A 46 24.94 -17.08 13.86
C PHE A 46 26.02 -16.03 14.16
N SER A 47 27.14 -16.06 13.41
CA SER A 47 28.12 -14.99 13.48
C SER A 47 27.51 -13.65 13.05
N GLU A 48 28.18 -12.57 13.36
CA GLU A 48 27.71 -11.23 12.95
C GLU A 48 27.57 -11.15 11.42
N ALA A 49 28.56 -11.66 10.67
CA ALA A 49 28.55 -11.71 9.23
C ALA A 49 27.37 -12.54 8.68
N ASP A 50 27.11 -13.72 9.27
CA ASP A 50 25.97 -14.56 8.88
C ASP A 50 24.63 -13.88 9.16
N ARG A 51 24.51 -13.16 10.28
CA ARG A 51 23.27 -12.41 10.61
C ARG A 51 23.03 -11.27 9.62
N ILE A 52 24.07 -10.58 9.18
CA ILE A 52 23.98 -9.52 8.16
C ILE A 52 23.58 -10.12 6.81
N GLU A 53 24.23 -11.22 6.40
CA GLU A 53 23.90 -11.90 5.13
C GLU A 53 22.49 -12.50 5.15
N GLN A 54 22.07 -13.09 6.27
CA GLN A 54 20.68 -13.54 6.45
C GLN A 54 19.70 -12.39 6.25
N ALA A 55 19.95 -11.24 6.87
CA ALA A 55 19.09 -10.05 6.74
C ALA A 55 19.03 -9.55 5.28
N ARG A 56 20.18 -9.53 4.59
CA ARG A 56 20.25 -9.16 3.17
C ARG A 56 19.42 -10.09 2.29
N ARG A 57 19.55 -11.42 2.48
CA ARG A 57 18.78 -12.43 1.71
C ARG A 57 17.28 -12.33 2.02
N MET A 58 16.89 -12.15 3.28
CA MET A 58 15.50 -11.90 3.70
C MET A 58 14.94 -10.65 3.01
N GLY A 59 15.73 -9.57 2.96
CA GLY A 59 15.36 -8.35 2.25
C GLY A 59 15.12 -8.57 0.77
N TRP A 60 16.01 -9.29 0.11
CA TRP A 60 15.91 -9.63 -1.31
C TRP A 60 14.68 -10.48 -1.62
N LEU A 61 14.36 -11.50 -0.80
CA LEU A 61 13.14 -12.31 -0.95
C LEU A 61 11.88 -11.44 -0.90
N CYS A 62 11.80 -10.54 0.10
CA CYS A 62 10.69 -9.59 0.20
C CYS A 62 10.59 -8.71 -1.04
N ASP A 63 11.71 -8.21 -1.56
CA ASP A 63 11.74 -7.33 -2.73
C ASP A 63 11.23 -8.04 -4.00
N GLN A 64 11.44 -9.36 -4.15
CA GLN A 64 10.87 -10.10 -5.29
C GLN A 64 9.33 -10.12 -5.24
N VAL A 65 8.74 -10.32 -4.06
CA VAL A 65 7.28 -10.27 -3.88
C VAL A 65 6.74 -8.86 -4.15
N VAL A 66 7.44 -7.83 -3.63
CA VAL A 66 7.03 -6.42 -3.82
C VAL A 66 7.06 -6.00 -5.28
N LYS A 67 8.03 -6.48 -6.08
CA LYS A 67 8.11 -6.21 -7.53
C LYS A 67 6.87 -6.67 -8.29
N THR A 68 6.19 -7.72 -7.84
CA THR A 68 4.94 -8.21 -8.44
C THR A 68 3.69 -7.48 -7.91
N GLY A 69 3.87 -6.50 -7.02
CA GLY A 69 2.79 -5.76 -6.40
C GLY A 69 2.19 -6.45 -5.16
N GLY A 70 2.79 -7.54 -4.67
CA GLY A 70 2.40 -8.23 -3.45
C GLY A 70 2.93 -7.55 -2.18
N PHE A 71 2.41 -7.97 -1.03
CA PHE A 71 2.97 -7.64 0.27
C PHE A 71 3.88 -8.77 0.77
N ALA A 72 5.01 -8.39 1.39
CA ALA A 72 5.94 -9.32 2.01
C ALA A 72 6.21 -8.93 3.45
N ILE A 73 6.16 -9.89 4.35
CA ILE A 73 6.46 -9.74 5.78
C ILE A 73 7.70 -10.56 6.09
N ALA A 74 8.76 -9.91 6.58
CA ALA A 74 9.91 -10.58 7.17
C ALA A 74 9.74 -10.62 8.69
N ASP A 75 9.76 -11.81 9.26
CA ASP A 75 9.66 -12.07 10.69
C ASP A 75 11.01 -12.57 11.21
N PHE A 76 11.77 -11.69 11.85
CA PHE A 76 13.03 -12.04 12.48
C PHE A 76 13.52 -10.99 13.51
N ILE A 77 14.55 -11.33 14.27
CA ILE A 77 15.05 -10.48 15.35
C ILE A 77 15.60 -9.15 14.83
N CYS A 78 16.39 -9.18 13.74
CA CYS A 78 17.06 -8.02 13.15
C CYS A 78 17.78 -7.13 14.17
N PRO A 79 18.76 -7.67 14.90
CA PRO A 79 19.17 -7.11 16.19
C PRO A 79 19.99 -5.82 16.10
N THR A 80 20.74 -5.58 15.02
CA THR A 80 21.68 -4.47 14.91
C THR A 80 21.32 -3.51 13.79
N LEU A 81 21.90 -2.30 13.81
CA LEU A 81 21.76 -1.36 12.69
C LEU A 81 22.28 -1.99 11.39
N ALA A 82 23.40 -2.72 11.43
CA ALA A 82 23.97 -3.38 10.26
C ALA A 82 22.98 -4.40 9.62
N THR A 83 22.30 -5.21 10.45
CA THR A 83 21.29 -6.16 9.94
C THR A 83 20.08 -5.43 9.35
N ARG A 84 19.62 -4.32 9.95
CA ARG A 84 18.55 -3.50 9.40
C ARG A 84 18.93 -2.86 8.06
N THR A 85 20.14 -2.29 8.00
CA THR A 85 20.67 -1.71 6.76
C THR A 85 20.77 -2.75 5.64
N ALA A 86 21.26 -3.95 5.95
CA ALA A 86 21.34 -5.05 5.00
C ALA A 86 19.96 -5.48 4.49
N PHE A 87 18.96 -5.58 5.36
CA PHE A 87 17.58 -5.88 4.99
C PHE A 87 16.97 -4.80 4.07
N LEU A 88 17.30 -3.54 4.30
CA LEU A 88 16.76 -2.40 3.56
C LEU A 88 17.52 -2.09 2.26
N SER A 89 18.58 -2.81 1.93
CA SER A 89 19.48 -2.50 0.81
C SER A 89 18.80 -2.47 -0.56
N GLY A 90 17.72 -3.23 -0.77
CA GLY A 90 16.94 -3.25 -2.02
C GLY A 90 15.77 -2.28 -2.04
N GLY A 91 15.46 -1.61 -0.94
CA GLY A 91 14.32 -0.70 -0.81
C GLY A 91 13.84 -0.54 0.63
N GLY A 92 13.09 0.54 0.89
CA GLY A 92 12.54 0.80 2.21
C GLY A 92 11.52 -0.25 2.66
N ALA A 93 11.30 -0.35 3.97
CA ALA A 93 10.28 -1.21 4.58
C ALA A 93 9.53 -0.48 5.68
N CYS A 94 8.28 -0.90 5.94
CA CYS A 94 7.58 -0.53 7.16
C CYS A 94 8.17 -1.34 8.33
N ILE A 95 8.78 -0.67 9.29
CA ILE A 95 9.40 -1.29 10.45
C ILE A 95 8.39 -1.36 11.59
N VAL A 96 8.02 -2.58 11.96
CA VAL A 96 7.16 -2.89 13.10
C VAL A 96 8.02 -3.51 14.20
N TRP A 97 8.30 -2.73 15.23
CA TRP A 97 9.13 -3.16 16.35
C TRP A 97 8.28 -3.63 17.54
N LEU A 98 8.43 -4.91 17.90
CA LEU A 98 7.80 -5.48 19.10
C LEU A 98 8.68 -5.20 20.32
N ASN A 99 8.33 -4.16 21.08
CA ASN A 99 8.93 -3.77 22.34
C ASN A 99 8.09 -4.29 23.52
N ARG A 100 7.82 -5.62 23.52
CA ARG A 100 6.90 -6.26 24.48
C ARG A 100 7.59 -6.93 25.66
N ILE A 101 8.90 -7.16 25.56
CA ILE A 101 9.69 -7.84 26.58
C ILE A 101 11.05 -7.15 26.72
N GLU A 102 11.56 -7.06 27.91
CA GLU A 102 12.88 -6.47 28.20
C GLU A 102 14.03 -7.44 27.91
N LYS A 103 13.80 -8.75 28.07
CA LYS A 103 14.79 -9.81 27.85
C LYS A 103 14.17 -10.95 27.05
N GLY A 104 14.84 -11.36 26.01
CA GLY A 104 14.51 -12.55 25.21
C GLY A 104 15.16 -13.81 25.81
N ARG A 105 14.89 -14.96 25.15
CA ARG A 105 15.34 -16.29 25.62
C ARG A 105 16.85 -16.52 25.53
N PHE A 106 17.58 -15.76 24.72
CA PHE A 106 18.99 -15.97 24.42
C PHE A 106 19.81 -14.76 24.87
N GLU A 107 20.73 -14.97 25.80
CA GLU A 107 21.54 -13.92 26.41
C GLU A 107 22.47 -13.21 25.42
N ASP A 108 23.09 -13.96 24.49
CA ASP A 108 23.90 -13.43 23.40
C ASP A 108 23.15 -12.47 22.51
N THR A 109 21.90 -12.83 22.17
CA THR A 109 21.01 -11.99 21.37
C THR A 109 20.56 -10.75 22.13
N ASN A 110 20.29 -10.87 23.44
CA ASN A 110 19.92 -9.71 24.26
C ASN A 110 21.03 -8.67 24.29
N ARG A 111 22.29 -9.10 24.35
CA ARG A 111 23.45 -8.20 24.33
C ARG A 111 23.67 -7.50 22.99
N LEU A 112 23.32 -8.16 21.90
CA LEU A 112 23.49 -7.63 20.55
C LEU A 112 22.32 -6.73 20.11
N PHE A 113 21.16 -6.84 20.76
CA PHE A 113 19.96 -6.14 20.31
C PHE A 113 20.05 -4.65 20.61
N VAL A 114 20.05 -3.86 19.55
CA VAL A 114 19.96 -2.40 19.59
C VAL A 114 18.58 -1.99 19.07
N PRO A 115 17.73 -1.35 19.87
CA PRO A 115 16.44 -0.83 19.42
C PRO A 115 16.58 0.01 18.16
N PRO A 116 15.59 0.00 17.25
CA PRO A 116 15.62 0.90 16.10
C PRO A 116 15.42 2.36 16.56
N GLU A 117 16.21 3.28 16.02
CA GLU A 117 16.05 4.73 16.28
C GLU A 117 14.68 5.21 15.81
N HIS A 118 14.21 4.68 14.69
CA HIS A 118 12.92 4.96 14.10
C HIS A 118 12.21 3.65 13.72
N ALA A 119 11.04 3.44 14.30
CA ALA A 119 10.08 2.41 13.88
C ALA A 119 8.81 3.09 13.38
N ASP A 120 8.21 2.55 12.31
CA ASP A 120 6.92 3.04 11.83
C ASP A 120 5.80 2.75 12.82
N ILE A 121 5.91 1.61 13.51
CA ILE A 121 5.03 1.19 14.59
C ILE A 121 5.87 0.52 15.68
N THR A 122 5.69 0.98 16.91
CA THR A 122 6.21 0.31 18.11
C THR A 122 5.06 -0.38 18.80
N VAL A 123 5.19 -1.70 19.02
CA VAL A 123 4.20 -2.54 19.68
C VAL A 123 4.61 -2.75 21.13
N PRO A 124 3.96 -2.09 22.11
CA PRO A 124 4.22 -2.26 23.54
C PRO A 124 3.64 -3.59 24.06
N PRO A 125 3.83 -3.92 25.35
CA PRO A 125 3.27 -5.12 25.98
C PRO A 125 1.75 -5.23 25.85
N GLU A 126 1.04 -4.11 25.85
CA GLU A 126 -0.40 -4.01 25.81
C GLU A 126 -0.97 -4.21 24.40
N GLY A 127 -2.22 -4.61 24.34
CA GLY A 127 -2.96 -4.82 23.09
C GLY A 127 -2.79 -6.22 22.51
N THR A 128 -3.81 -6.64 21.75
CA THR A 128 -3.85 -7.95 21.11
C THR A 128 -3.09 -7.93 19.76
N PRO A 129 -2.66 -9.09 19.25
CA PRO A 129 -2.09 -9.18 17.91
C PRO A 129 -3.02 -8.63 16.81
N GLU A 130 -4.34 -8.84 16.97
CA GLU A 130 -5.38 -8.37 16.04
C GLU A 130 -5.42 -6.84 16.00
N TYR A 131 -5.42 -6.20 17.18
CA TYR A 131 -5.40 -4.74 17.28
C TYR A 131 -4.16 -4.17 16.57
N TRP A 132 -2.97 -4.72 16.85
CA TRP A 132 -1.73 -4.23 16.25
C TRP A 132 -1.65 -4.54 14.77
N ALA A 133 -2.15 -5.67 14.31
CA ALA A 133 -2.27 -5.95 12.89
C ALA A 133 -3.16 -4.91 12.18
N ASP A 134 -4.28 -4.48 12.79
CA ASP A 134 -5.12 -3.41 12.25
C ASP A 134 -4.38 -2.06 12.20
N GLN A 135 -3.55 -1.73 13.21
CA GLN A 135 -2.73 -0.51 13.16
C GLN A 135 -1.71 -0.56 12.00
N VAL A 136 -1.08 -1.72 11.76
CA VAL A 136 -0.15 -1.91 10.62
C VAL A 136 -0.90 -1.76 9.30
N VAL A 137 -2.07 -2.40 9.14
CA VAL A 137 -2.90 -2.26 7.93
C VAL A 137 -3.27 -0.81 7.67
N ARG A 138 -3.72 -0.08 8.70
CA ARG A 138 -4.07 1.35 8.59
C ARG A 138 -2.87 2.22 8.19
N LYS A 139 -1.69 1.91 8.68
CA LYS A 139 -0.45 2.61 8.31
C LYS A 139 -0.08 2.36 6.84
N LEU A 140 -0.23 1.12 6.38
CA LEU A 140 0.14 0.68 5.03
C LEU A 140 -0.92 1.00 3.97
N ARG A 141 -2.19 0.89 4.34
CA ARG A 141 -3.35 1.19 3.48
C ARG A 141 -4.11 2.34 4.11
N PRO A 142 -3.87 3.58 3.71
CA PRO A 142 -4.65 4.70 4.22
C PRO A 142 -6.14 4.43 3.97
N ILE A 143 -6.97 4.69 4.97
CA ILE A 143 -8.42 4.62 4.83
C ILE A 143 -8.88 6.01 4.43
N PHE A 144 -9.80 6.07 3.43
CA PHE A 144 -10.43 7.32 3.03
C PHE A 144 -11.12 7.98 4.24
N ASP A 145 -10.77 9.22 4.50
CA ASP A 145 -11.28 9.97 5.66
C ASP A 145 -12.18 11.12 5.19
N TYR A 146 -13.49 10.98 5.42
CA TYR A 146 -14.49 11.97 5.02
C TYR A 146 -14.31 13.35 5.67
N LYS A 147 -13.46 13.48 6.69
CA LYS A 147 -13.16 14.77 7.36
C LYS A 147 -11.96 15.50 6.78
N LYS A 148 -11.18 14.83 5.93
CA LYS A 148 -9.98 15.44 5.32
C LYS A 148 -10.32 16.18 4.03
N PRO A 149 -9.51 17.18 3.66
CA PRO A 149 -9.60 17.78 2.34
C PRO A 149 -9.60 16.74 1.24
N THR A 150 -10.53 16.86 0.30
CA THR A 150 -10.79 15.88 -0.73
C THR A 150 -10.99 16.56 -2.08
N ALA A 151 -10.27 16.11 -3.11
CA ALA A 151 -10.50 16.56 -4.48
C ALA A 151 -11.76 15.90 -5.04
N LEU A 152 -12.68 16.67 -5.63
CA LEU A 152 -13.83 16.16 -6.36
C LEU A 152 -13.50 16.06 -7.86
N LEU A 153 -13.67 14.87 -8.44
CA LEU A 153 -13.48 14.62 -9.87
C LEU A 153 -14.80 14.08 -10.45
N VAL A 154 -15.45 14.84 -11.30
CA VAL A 154 -16.73 14.46 -11.92
C VAL A 154 -16.51 14.04 -13.37
N GLY A 155 -16.98 12.85 -13.75
CA GLY A 155 -16.83 12.36 -15.11
C GLY A 155 -17.74 11.18 -15.45
N ARG A 156 -17.78 10.80 -16.74
CA ARG A 156 -18.51 9.60 -17.21
C ARG A 156 -17.66 8.33 -17.10
N TYR A 157 -16.34 8.46 -17.29
CA TYR A 157 -15.35 7.36 -17.22
C TYR A 157 -15.72 6.14 -18.10
N GLN A 158 -16.10 6.38 -19.35
CA GLN A 158 -16.66 5.40 -20.28
C GLN A 158 -15.67 4.96 -21.40
N PRO A 159 -14.69 4.05 -21.16
CA PRO A 159 -14.27 3.49 -19.89
C PRO A 159 -13.24 4.38 -19.15
N PHE A 160 -12.85 3.94 -17.95
CA PHE A 160 -11.68 4.50 -17.26
C PHE A 160 -10.40 4.15 -18.05
N HIS A 161 -9.51 5.12 -18.22
CA HIS A 161 -8.27 4.99 -18.99
C HIS A 161 -7.12 5.83 -18.40
N ASP A 162 -5.92 5.70 -18.95
CA ASP A 162 -4.71 6.34 -18.38
C ASP A 162 -4.81 7.87 -18.27
N GLY A 163 -5.53 8.55 -19.15
CA GLY A 163 -5.80 9.98 -19.02
C GLY A 163 -6.61 10.30 -17.75
N HIS A 164 -7.63 9.51 -17.45
CA HIS A 164 -8.39 9.64 -16.22
C HIS A 164 -7.54 9.28 -15.00
N LYS A 165 -6.71 8.22 -15.10
CA LYS A 165 -5.78 7.82 -14.04
C LYS A 165 -4.83 8.97 -13.70
N ALA A 166 -4.20 9.57 -14.69
CA ALA A 166 -3.26 10.67 -14.49
C ALA A 166 -3.92 11.88 -13.79
N LEU A 167 -5.15 12.24 -14.19
CA LEU A 167 -5.92 13.30 -13.56
C LEU A 167 -6.18 13.00 -12.06
N VAL A 168 -6.65 11.78 -11.76
CA VAL A 168 -6.95 11.37 -10.37
C VAL A 168 -5.67 11.33 -9.53
N VAL A 169 -4.58 10.80 -10.07
CA VAL A 169 -3.28 10.74 -9.37
C VAL A 169 -2.77 12.13 -9.04
N GLU A 170 -2.84 13.08 -9.98
CA GLU A 170 -2.41 14.45 -9.75
C GLU A 170 -3.31 15.15 -8.71
N ALA A 171 -4.61 14.93 -8.74
CA ALA A 171 -5.54 15.45 -7.74
C ALA A 171 -5.24 14.90 -6.33
N ILE A 172 -5.00 13.58 -6.22
CA ILE A 172 -4.60 12.95 -4.95
C ILE A 172 -3.25 13.49 -4.47
N ARG A 173 -2.31 13.76 -5.38
CA ARG A 173 -1.00 14.32 -5.04
C ARG A 173 -1.14 15.72 -4.42
N ARG A 174 -2.02 16.57 -4.96
CA ARG A 174 -2.25 17.94 -4.49
C ARG A 174 -3.02 18.01 -3.19
N VAL A 175 -4.08 17.20 -3.07
CA VAL A 175 -5.07 17.33 -1.96
C VAL A 175 -4.94 16.22 -0.92
N GLY A 176 -4.34 15.06 -1.28
CA GLY A 176 -4.13 13.91 -0.40
C GLY A 176 -5.11 12.76 -0.65
N GLN A 177 -6.35 13.03 -1.02
CA GLN A 177 -7.37 12.04 -1.36
C GLN A 177 -8.39 12.59 -2.38
N GLY A 178 -9.14 11.69 -3.06
CA GLY A 178 -10.08 12.05 -4.11
C GLY A 178 -11.44 11.37 -3.99
N CYS A 179 -12.50 12.11 -4.30
CA CYS A 179 -13.85 11.58 -4.54
C CYS A 179 -14.09 11.53 -6.05
N ILE A 180 -14.18 10.33 -6.62
CA ILE A 180 -14.43 10.11 -8.04
C ILE A 180 -15.93 9.93 -8.24
N ALA A 181 -16.58 11.00 -8.67
CA ALA A 181 -18.02 11.04 -8.92
C ALA A 181 -18.32 10.58 -10.36
N VAL A 182 -18.79 9.35 -10.49
CA VAL A 182 -19.20 8.76 -11.76
C VAL A 182 -20.61 9.21 -12.09
N ARG A 183 -20.74 10.02 -13.14
CA ARG A 183 -22.01 10.59 -13.57
C ARG A 183 -22.90 9.53 -14.21
N ASP A 184 -24.13 9.40 -13.73
CA ASP A 184 -25.16 8.57 -14.36
C ASP A 184 -25.49 9.13 -15.75
N THR A 185 -25.58 8.24 -16.71
CA THR A 185 -25.85 8.57 -18.12
C THR A 185 -27.23 8.13 -18.56
N ALA A 186 -28.13 7.80 -17.62
CA ALA A 186 -29.50 7.40 -17.83
C ALA A 186 -29.66 6.16 -18.75
N GLY A 187 -28.83 5.15 -18.52
CA GLY A 187 -28.83 3.88 -19.26
C GLY A 187 -27.60 3.67 -20.13
N LEU A 188 -27.58 2.56 -20.84
CA LEU A 188 -26.48 2.17 -21.72
C LEU A 188 -26.80 2.56 -23.17
N ASP A 189 -25.83 3.23 -23.81
CA ASP A 189 -25.91 3.61 -25.23
C ASP A 189 -24.55 3.44 -25.92
N HIS A 190 -24.45 3.84 -27.19
CA HIS A 190 -23.20 3.76 -27.95
C HIS A 190 -22.07 4.61 -27.40
N GLN A 191 -22.38 5.69 -26.70
CA GLN A 191 -21.38 6.59 -26.06
C GLN A 191 -21.08 6.19 -24.64
N ASN A 192 -22.02 5.50 -23.97
CA ASN A 192 -21.95 5.10 -22.56
C ASN A 192 -22.29 3.60 -22.44
N PRO A 193 -21.42 2.70 -22.99
CA PRO A 193 -21.75 1.27 -23.08
C PRO A 193 -21.47 0.48 -21.78
N PHE A 194 -20.94 1.10 -20.75
CA PHE A 194 -20.51 0.40 -19.52
C PHE A 194 -21.35 0.79 -18.31
N SER A 195 -21.73 -0.21 -17.49
CA SER A 195 -22.43 0.00 -16.23
C SER A 195 -21.53 0.67 -15.17
N PHE A 196 -22.14 1.19 -14.13
CA PHE A 196 -21.41 1.77 -13.00
C PHE A 196 -20.44 0.76 -12.37
N GLU A 197 -20.87 -0.50 -12.19
CA GLU A 197 -20.07 -1.57 -11.62
C GLU A 197 -18.84 -1.87 -12.47
N TYR A 198 -18.98 -1.90 -13.79
CA TYR A 198 -17.86 -2.08 -14.72
C TYR A 198 -16.87 -0.93 -14.64
N ILE A 199 -17.37 0.31 -14.61
CA ILE A 199 -16.54 1.52 -14.48
C ILE A 199 -15.81 1.51 -13.15
N ARG A 200 -16.51 1.22 -12.05
CA ARG A 200 -15.93 1.14 -10.71
C ARG A 200 -14.81 0.11 -10.65
N ALA A 201 -15.05 -1.09 -11.18
CA ALA A 201 -14.02 -2.13 -11.24
C ALA A 201 -12.78 -1.68 -12.04
N GLY A 202 -12.97 -0.96 -13.15
CA GLY A 202 -11.89 -0.38 -13.95
C GLY A 202 -11.12 0.70 -13.18
N ILE A 203 -11.80 1.55 -12.42
CA ILE A 203 -11.18 2.56 -11.55
C ILE A 203 -10.36 1.88 -10.45
N ASP A 204 -10.95 0.92 -9.74
CA ASP A 204 -10.30 0.20 -8.64
C ASP A 204 -9.06 -0.56 -9.14
N HIS A 205 -9.14 -1.20 -10.31
CA HIS A 205 -7.99 -1.84 -10.94
C HIS A 205 -6.90 -0.83 -11.33
N GLY A 206 -7.27 0.26 -11.97
CA GLY A 206 -6.32 1.28 -12.43
C GLY A 206 -5.65 2.05 -11.31
N LEU A 207 -6.34 2.23 -10.19
CA LEU A 207 -5.89 2.99 -9.01
C LEU A 207 -5.51 2.11 -7.81
N ARG A 208 -5.29 0.82 -8.00
CA ARG A 208 -4.96 -0.14 -6.92
C ARG A 208 -3.81 0.31 -6.00
N GLU A 209 -2.85 1.07 -6.52
CA GLU A 209 -1.72 1.62 -5.77
C GLU A 209 -2.12 2.79 -4.84
N PHE A 210 -3.32 3.38 -5.07
CA PHE A 210 -3.92 4.46 -4.29
C PHE A 210 -5.10 4.00 -3.44
N GLU A 211 -5.26 2.69 -3.24
CA GLU A 211 -6.32 2.11 -2.39
C GLU A 211 -6.39 2.83 -1.03
N GLY A 212 -7.59 3.23 -0.62
CA GLY A 212 -7.84 3.99 0.61
C GLY A 212 -7.57 5.50 0.50
N ARG A 213 -7.10 5.99 -0.66
CA ARG A 213 -6.96 7.43 -0.94
C ARG A 213 -8.05 7.97 -1.86
N TYR A 214 -8.99 7.16 -2.27
CA TYR A 214 -10.13 7.60 -3.07
C TYR A 214 -11.41 6.85 -2.68
N VAL A 215 -12.53 7.44 -3.02
CA VAL A 215 -13.84 6.82 -3.00
C VAL A 215 -14.48 7.00 -4.37
N VAL A 216 -15.21 5.98 -4.83
CA VAL A 216 -15.98 6.04 -6.07
C VAL A 216 -17.46 6.11 -5.70
N VAL A 217 -18.14 7.13 -6.16
CA VAL A 217 -19.57 7.35 -5.91
C VAL A 217 -20.32 7.54 -7.22
N GLN A 218 -21.51 6.96 -7.34
CA GLN A 218 -22.43 7.28 -8.44
C GLN A 218 -23.18 8.57 -8.09
N VAL A 219 -23.26 9.49 -9.06
CA VAL A 219 -23.98 10.75 -8.91
C VAL A 219 -24.96 10.92 -10.08
N PRO A 220 -26.03 11.70 -9.92
CA PRO A 220 -26.93 12.04 -11.01
C PRO A 220 -26.21 12.65 -12.21
N ASN A 221 -26.91 12.86 -13.30
CA ASN A 221 -26.39 13.54 -14.50
C ASN A 221 -26.05 15.02 -14.21
N ILE A 222 -24.93 15.24 -13.52
CA ILE A 222 -24.43 16.57 -13.17
C ILE A 222 -24.05 17.33 -14.46
N THR A 223 -24.71 18.43 -14.71
CA THR A 223 -24.45 19.33 -15.85
C THR A 223 -23.85 20.67 -15.44
N ASN A 224 -24.09 21.09 -14.21
CA ASN A 224 -23.66 22.37 -13.69
C ASN A 224 -23.10 22.21 -12.27
N VAL A 225 -22.11 23.01 -11.94
CA VAL A 225 -21.59 23.17 -10.57
C VAL A 225 -21.78 24.65 -10.20
N PHE A 226 -22.60 24.89 -9.18
CA PHE A 226 -22.81 26.22 -8.64
C PHE A 226 -22.23 26.29 -7.24
N TYR A 227 -21.60 27.42 -6.92
CA TYR A 227 -21.18 27.73 -5.55
C TYR A 227 -21.64 29.14 -5.21
N GLY A 228 -22.01 29.35 -3.94
CA GLY A 228 -22.49 30.66 -3.44
C GLY A 228 -21.34 31.52 -2.97
N ARG A 229 -21.36 31.88 -1.68
CA ARG A 229 -20.25 32.65 -1.04
C ARG A 229 -19.01 31.75 -0.97
N ASP A 230 -17.82 32.37 -0.85
CA ASP A 230 -16.56 31.65 -0.66
C ASP A 230 -16.66 30.69 0.52
N VAL A 231 -16.80 29.39 0.20
CA VAL A 231 -16.91 28.30 1.17
C VAL A 231 -15.60 27.50 1.28
N GLY A 232 -14.49 28.08 0.85
CA GLY A 232 -13.17 27.44 0.92
C GLY A 232 -12.93 26.38 -0.15
N TYR A 233 -13.73 26.36 -1.22
CA TYR A 233 -13.45 25.51 -2.39
C TYR A 233 -12.50 26.21 -3.35
N THR A 234 -11.58 25.44 -3.92
CA THR A 234 -10.80 25.84 -5.07
C THR A 234 -11.29 25.10 -6.28
N VAL A 235 -11.65 25.82 -7.36
CA VAL A 235 -11.98 25.21 -8.66
C VAL A 235 -10.78 25.38 -9.57
N GLU A 236 -10.10 24.28 -9.84
CA GLU A 236 -8.85 24.27 -10.61
C GLU A 236 -9.00 23.40 -11.85
N ARG A 237 -8.39 23.86 -12.96
CA ARG A 237 -8.12 23.02 -14.10
C ARG A 237 -6.75 22.37 -13.92
N ILE A 238 -6.68 21.06 -14.09
CA ILE A 238 -5.42 20.34 -14.14
C ILE A 238 -5.03 20.16 -15.62
N ASP A 239 -3.97 20.82 -16.04
CA ASP A 239 -3.39 20.62 -17.37
C ASP A 239 -2.40 19.45 -17.28
N LEU A 240 -2.73 18.38 -18.00
CA LEU A 240 -1.89 17.20 -18.11
C LEU A 240 -0.98 17.33 -19.34
N ASP A 241 0.09 16.55 -19.40
CA ASP A 241 0.99 16.51 -20.55
C ASP A 241 0.25 16.19 -21.86
N ALA A 242 0.67 16.77 -22.97
CA ALA A 242 0.01 16.67 -24.26
C ALA A 242 -0.23 15.22 -24.70
N ALA A 243 0.72 14.31 -24.44
CA ALA A 243 0.59 12.89 -24.73
C ALA A 243 -0.57 12.22 -23.96
N VAL A 244 -0.83 12.66 -22.71
CA VAL A 244 -1.93 12.16 -21.87
C VAL A 244 -3.26 12.76 -22.28
N GLN A 245 -3.29 14.04 -22.70
CA GLN A 245 -4.49 14.72 -23.20
C GLN A 245 -5.03 14.08 -24.50
N ASP A 246 -4.16 13.50 -25.32
CA ASP A 246 -4.55 12.82 -26.58
C ASP A 246 -5.25 11.45 -26.34
N ILE A 247 -5.21 10.92 -25.12
CA ILE A 247 -5.94 9.70 -24.74
C ILE A 247 -7.41 10.05 -24.51
N SER A 248 -8.29 9.54 -25.39
CA SER A 248 -9.73 9.79 -25.27
C SER A 248 -10.54 8.50 -25.12
N ALA A 249 -11.62 8.57 -24.35
CA ALA A 249 -12.54 7.44 -24.18
C ALA A 249 -13.08 6.92 -25.54
N THR A 250 -13.20 7.79 -26.55
CA THR A 250 -13.62 7.39 -27.89
C THR A 250 -12.57 6.54 -28.59
N LYS A 251 -11.28 6.92 -28.52
CA LYS A 251 -10.20 6.11 -29.08
C LYS A 251 -10.13 4.73 -28.38
N VAL A 252 -10.26 4.69 -27.06
CA VAL A 252 -10.26 3.44 -26.28
C VAL A 252 -11.46 2.54 -26.62
N ARG A 253 -12.69 3.10 -26.74
CA ARG A 253 -13.87 2.33 -27.15
C ARG A 253 -13.73 1.75 -28.56
N ASN A 254 -13.18 2.51 -29.49
CA ASN A 254 -12.98 2.05 -30.88
C ASN A 254 -11.96 0.90 -30.92
N ALA A 255 -10.88 0.96 -30.14
CA ALA A 255 -9.91 -0.14 -30.04
C ALA A 255 -10.55 -1.41 -29.47
N LEU A 256 -11.39 -1.32 -28.44
CA LEU A 256 -12.12 -2.45 -27.85
C LEU A 256 -13.15 -3.09 -28.80
N ARG A 257 -13.67 -2.33 -29.77
CA ARG A 257 -14.63 -2.83 -30.80
C ARG A 257 -13.92 -3.48 -31.98
N GLY A 258 -12.70 -3.05 -32.31
CA GLY A 258 -11.90 -3.60 -33.41
C GLY A 258 -11.22 -4.93 -33.14
N THR A 259 -11.29 -5.43 -31.90
CA THR A 259 -10.68 -6.69 -31.44
C THR A 259 -11.69 -7.84 -31.32
N ARG A 260 -12.89 -7.72 -31.91
CA ARG A 260 -13.90 -8.78 -31.99
C ARG A 260 -14.01 -9.33 -33.40
#